data_dcd640ab1175bb2de15b107ff98366ce
#
_entry.id   dcd640ab1175bb2de15b107ff98366ce
#
_cell.length_a   1.000
_cell.length_b   1.000
_cell.length_c   1.000
_cell.angle_alpha   90.00
_cell.angle_beta   90.00
_cell.angle_gamma   90.00
#
_symmetry.space_group_name_H-M   'P 1'
#
loop_
_entity.id
_entity.type
_entity.pdbx_description
1 polymer ?
#
loop_
_entity_poly.entity_id
_entity_poly.type
_entity_poly.pdbx_seq_one_letter_code
_entity_poly.pdbx_strand_id
1 'polypeptide(L)'
;MNIAVDIDDTLTDTFDYYIPFVAEFFGADADELRKKNISYNTLPDEWKKQEFALGKAYNDKYIPDAPFKPDAAWGIRELRKQGHKIFIITARTDDYYDDAVKATTLELNNGGIAYDKL
;
A
#
# COMPACT_ATOMS: atom_id res chain seq x y z
N MET A 1 -2.03 21.01 -14.69
CA MET A 1 -1.12 19.87 -14.97
C MET A 1 -1.76 18.59 -14.45
N ASN A 2 -1.55 17.49 -15.12
CA ASN A 2 -1.98 16.18 -14.63
C ASN A 2 -0.82 15.54 -13.88
N ILE A 3 -1.07 15.13 -12.64
CA ILE A 3 -0.04 14.54 -11.77
C ILE A 3 -0.44 13.10 -11.46
N ALA A 4 0.45 12.16 -11.78
CA ALA A 4 0.31 10.76 -11.44
C ALA A 4 1.01 10.49 -10.10
N VAL A 5 0.31 9.84 -9.17
CA VAL A 5 0.83 9.58 -7.83
C VAL A 5 0.70 8.08 -7.51
N ASP A 6 1.79 7.47 -7.08
CA ASP A 6 1.81 6.11 -6.58
C ASP A 6 1.31 6.07 -5.13
N ILE A 7 0.87 4.91 -4.67
CA ILE A 7 0.35 4.72 -3.31
C ILE A 7 1.44 4.15 -2.40
N ASP A 8 1.87 2.91 -2.68
CA ASP A 8 2.70 2.14 -1.76
C ASP A 8 4.06 2.78 -1.54
N ASP A 9 4.36 3.09 -0.28
CA ASP A 9 5.56 3.75 0.18
C ASP A 9 5.79 5.16 -0.42
N THR A 10 4.78 5.72 -1.08
CA THR A 10 4.73 7.12 -1.54
C THR A 10 3.76 7.92 -0.68
N LEU A 11 2.47 7.57 -0.69
CA LEU A 11 1.45 8.18 0.17
C LEU A 11 1.36 7.49 1.52
N THR A 12 1.79 6.25 1.58
CA THR A 12 1.68 5.36 2.75
C THR A 12 3.04 4.82 3.14
N ASP A 13 3.13 4.25 4.35
CA ASP A 13 4.24 3.39 4.78
C ASP A 13 3.78 1.94 4.73
N THR A 14 3.34 1.48 3.54
CA THR A 14 2.69 0.19 3.37
C THR A 14 3.54 -0.97 3.84
N PHE A 15 4.82 -1.01 3.47
CA PHE A 15 5.63 -2.17 3.80
C PHE A 15 5.88 -2.28 5.30
N ASP A 16 6.13 -1.18 6.00
CA ASP A 16 6.28 -1.18 7.46
C ASP A 16 5.02 -1.67 8.16
N TYR A 17 3.87 -1.18 7.72
CA TYR A 17 2.56 -1.65 8.19
C TYR A 17 2.34 -3.14 7.94
N TYR A 18 2.89 -3.65 6.82
CA TYR A 18 2.66 -5.01 6.36
C TYR A 18 3.57 -6.04 7.04
N ILE A 19 4.67 -5.64 7.65
CA ILE A 19 5.66 -6.54 8.27
C ILE A 19 5.02 -7.53 9.26
N PRO A 20 4.10 -7.14 10.18
CA PRO A 20 3.47 -8.11 11.08
C PRO A 20 2.69 -9.21 10.37
N PHE A 21 2.08 -8.90 9.22
CA PHE A 21 1.34 -9.90 8.44
C PHE A 21 2.28 -10.85 7.71
N VAL A 22 3.39 -10.35 7.18
CA VAL A 22 4.45 -11.17 6.60
C VAL A 22 5.00 -12.13 7.65
N ALA A 23 5.30 -11.62 8.84
CA ALA A 23 5.80 -12.41 9.96
C ALA A 23 4.82 -13.51 10.35
N GLU A 24 3.54 -13.19 10.46
CA GLU A 24 2.50 -14.17 10.81
C GLU A 24 2.38 -15.27 9.74
N PHE A 25 2.34 -14.87 8.48
CA PHE A 25 2.16 -15.81 7.37
C PHE A 25 3.31 -16.81 7.26
N PHE A 26 4.55 -16.34 7.45
CA PHE A 26 5.74 -17.18 7.34
C PHE A 26 6.26 -17.73 8.67
N GLY A 27 5.59 -17.44 9.79
CA GLY A 27 6.02 -17.90 11.10
C GLY A 27 7.34 -17.26 11.56
N ALA A 28 7.60 -16.02 11.19
CA ALA A 28 8.79 -15.27 11.55
C ALA A 28 8.49 -14.23 12.63
N ASP A 29 9.54 -13.60 13.17
CA ASP A 29 9.43 -12.53 14.15
C ASP A 29 9.49 -11.17 13.44
N ALA A 30 8.48 -10.32 13.66
CA ALA A 30 8.39 -9.01 13.03
C ALA A 30 9.56 -8.10 13.39
N ASP A 31 10.02 -8.11 14.64
CA ASP A 31 11.14 -7.29 15.08
C ASP A 31 12.45 -7.70 14.42
N GLU A 32 12.65 -9.00 14.20
CA GLU A 32 13.80 -9.52 13.46
C GLU A 32 13.77 -9.07 12.00
N LEU A 33 12.60 -9.09 11.38
CA LEU A 33 12.44 -8.61 9.99
C LEU A 33 12.77 -7.12 9.87
N ARG A 34 12.36 -6.32 10.85
CA ARG A 34 12.69 -4.88 10.88
C ARG A 34 14.17 -4.64 11.07
N LYS A 35 14.81 -5.38 11.96
CA LYS A 35 16.27 -5.28 12.21
C LYS A 35 17.09 -5.61 10.96
N LYS A 36 16.63 -6.52 10.14
CA LYS A 36 17.29 -6.92 8.88
C LYS A 36 16.98 -5.96 7.73
N ASN A 37 16.19 -4.93 7.95
CA ASN A 37 15.75 -3.99 6.92
C ASN A 37 15.14 -4.71 5.71
N ILE A 38 14.30 -5.71 5.96
CA ILE A 38 13.62 -6.46 4.92
C ILE A 38 12.70 -5.52 4.14
N SER A 39 12.73 -5.63 2.82
CA SER A 39 11.85 -4.90 1.90
C SER A 39 11.31 -5.87 0.84
N TYR A 40 10.45 -5.39 -0.05
CA TYR A 40 9.95 -6.20 -1.16
C TYR A 40 11.09 -6.79 -2.00
N ASN A 41 12.18 -6.03 -2.18
CA ASN A 41 13.31 -6.45 -3.00
C ASN A 41 14.25 -7.41 -2.29
N THR A 42 14.21 -7.45 -0.96
CA THR A 42 15.13 -8.24 -0.13
C THR A 42 14.45 -9.41 0.58
N LEU A 43 13.18 -9.69 0.27
CA LEU A 43 12.51 -10.88 0.77
C LEU A 43 13.25 -12.13 0.31
N PRO A 44 13.35 -13.19 1.16
CA PRO A 44 13.89 -14.47 0.74
C PRO A 44 13.16 -15.01 -0.49
N ASP A 45 13.87 -15.63 -1.42
CA ASP A 45 13.28 -16.11 -2.67
C ASP A 45 12.11 -17.07 -2.46
N GLU A 46 12.18 -17.91 -1.45
CA GLU A 46 11.09 -18.84 -1.13
C GLU A 46 9.82 -18.13 -0.67
N TRP A 47 9.97 -16.97 -0.02
CA TRP A 47 8.84 -16.14 0.38
C TRP A 47 8.24 -15.42 -0.82
N LYS A 48 9.08 -14.92 -1.73
CA LYS A 48 8.61 -14.27 -2.97
C LYS A 48 7.73 -15.20 -3.81
N LYS A 49 8.00 -16.49 -3.83
CA LYS A 49 7.18 -17.47 -4.54
C LYS A 49 5.75 -17.56 -4.00
N GLN A 50 5.53 -17.14 -2.77
CA GLN A 50 4.23 -17.19 -2.11
C GLN A 50 3.56 -15.81 -1.99
N GLU A 51 4.06 -14.81 -2.71
CA GLU A 51 3.55 -13.44 -2.58
C GLU A 51 2.07 -13.28 -2.92
N PHE A 52 1.57 -14.03 -3.92
CA PHE A 52 0.15 -14.00 -4.25
C PHE A 52 -0.71 -14.60 -3.12
N ALA A 53 -0.29 -15.71 -2.56
CA ALA A 53 -0.99 -16.35 -1.43
C ALA A 53 -1.00 -15.43 -0.20
N LEU A 54 0.13 -14.78 0.09
CA LEU A 54 0.23 -13.80 1.16
C LEU A 54 -0.75 -12.65 0.94
N GLY A 55 -0.78 -12.09 -0.27
CA GLY A 55 -1.70 -11.01 -0.62
C GLY A 55 -3.16 -11.42 -0.47
N LYS A 56 -3.54 -12.56 -1.00
CA LYS A 56 -4.90 -13.09 -0.88
C LYS A 56 -5.33 -13.30 0.58
N ALA A 57 -4.40 -13.65 1.46
CA ALA A 57 -4.70 -13.88 2.87
C ALA A 57 -4.97 -12.60 3.65
N TYR A 58 -4.30 -11.49 3.31
CA TYR A 58 -4.29 -10.29 4.15
C TYR A 58 -4.73 -9.00 3.48
N ASN A 59 -4.52 -8.83 2.17
CA ASN A 59 -4.61 -7.50 1.56
C ASN A 59 -6.02 -6.90 1.60
N ASP A 60 -7.04 -7.63 1.16
CA ASP A 60 -8.40 -7.09 1.12
C ASP A 60 -8.93 -6.71 2.49
N LYS A 61 -8.50 -7.42 3.53
CA LYS A 61 -8.94 -7.21 4.90
C LYS A 61 -8.22 -6.05 5.59
N TYR A 62 -6.91 -5.93 5.38
CA TYR A 62 -6.07 -5.04 6.19
C TYR A 62 -5.56 -3.81 5.46
N ILE A 63 -5.36 -3.87 4.13
CA ILE A 63 -4.85 -2.71 3.38
C ILE A 63 -5.79 -1.50 3.44
N PRO A 64 -7.13 -1.64 3.44
CA PRO A 64 -8.00 -0.47 3.60
C PRO A 64 -7.74 0.35 4.86
N ASP A 65 -7.20 -0.27 5.91
CA ASP A 65 -6.88 0.40 7.18
C ASP A 65 -5.41 0.85 7.29
N ALA A 66 -4.63 0.68 6.23
CA ALA A 66 -3.21 1.07 6.24
C ALA A 66 -3.06 2.59 6.44
N PRO A 67 -2.13 3.03 7.30
CA PRO A 67 -1.97 4.46 7.58
C PRO A 67 -1.28 5.19 6.43
N PHE A 68 -1.73 6.40 6.18
CA PHE A 68 -1.07 7.33 5.26
C PHE A 68 0.02 8.11 5.99
N LYS A 69 1.01 8.60 5.23
CA LYS A 69 1.98 9.55 5.76
C LYS A 69 1.25 10.80 6.26
N PRO A 70 1.74 11.47 7.32
CA PRO A 70 0.99 12.55 7.98
C PRO A 70 0.50 13.66 7.05
N ASP A 71 1.29 14.02 6.03
CA ASP A 71 0.96 15.14 5.14
C ASP A 71 0.37 14.71 3.79
N ALA A 72 0.10 13.42 3.59
CA ALA A 72 -0.35 12.91 2.28
C ALA A 72 -1.66 13.55 1.83
N ALA A 73 -2.70 13.51 2.65
CA ALA A 73 -4.00 14.08 2.32
C ALA A 73 -3.93 15.60 2.10
N TRP A 74 -3.19 16.30 2.96
CA TRP A 74 -2.99 17.74 2.83
C TRP A 74 -2.26 18.09 1.54
N GLY A 75 -1.18 17.38 1.23
CA GLY A 75 -0.39 17.63 0.02
C GLY A 75 -1.20 17.46 -1.26
N ILE A 76 -2.01 16.40 -1.32
CA ILE A 76 -2.91 16.16 -2.45
C ILE A 76 -3.93 17.30 -2.59
N ARG A 77 -4.55 17.73 -1.49
CA ARG A 77 -5.51 18.83 -1.52
C ARG A 77 -4.87 20.15 -1.99
N GLU A 78 -3.64 20.43 -1.56
CA GLU A 78 -2.93 21.63 -1.99
C GLU A 78 -2.62 21.61 -3.49
N LEU A 79 -2.21 20.46 -4.04
CA LEU A 79 -2.00 20.33 -5.48
C LEU A 79 -3.28 20.57 -6.26
N ARG A 80 -4.40 20.05 -5.80
CA ARG A 80 -5.70 20.27 -6.45
C ARG A 80 -6.14 21.72 -6.38
N LYS A 81 -5.90 22.44 -5.27
CA LYS A 81 -6.17 23.87 -5.14
C LYS A 81 -5.38 24.70 -6.15
N GLN A 82 -4.20 24.24 -6.53
CA GLN A 82 -3.38 24.88 -7.56
C GLN A 82 -3.82 24.58 -8.99
N GLY A 83 -4.93 23.85 -9.16
CA GLY A 83 -5.49 23.52 -10.46
C GLY A 83 -4.99 22.23 -11.08
N HIS A 84 -4.23 21.42 -10.34
CA HIS A 84 -3.74 20.14 -10.82
C HIS A 84 -4.80 19.04 -10.69
N LYS A 85 -4.80 18.11 -11.63
CA LYS A 85 -5.60 16.88 -11.55
C LYS A 85 -4.73 15.74 -11.03
N ILE A 86 -5.25 14.96 -10.12
CA ILE A 86 -4.54 13.88 -9.44
C ILE A 86 -5.03 12.52 -9.96
N PHE A 87 -4.12 11.77 -10.54
CA PHE A 87 -4.37 10.41 -11.01
C PHE A 87 -3.58 9.45 -10.13
N ILE A 88 -4.27 8.46 -9.58
CA ILE A 88 -3.62 7.43 -8.77
C ILE A 88 -3.20 6.29 -9.69
N ILE A 89 -1.92 5.92 -9.64
CA ILE A 89 -1.35 4.81 -10.38
C ILE A 89 -0.84 3.78 -9.37
N THR A 90 -1.20 2.52 -9.57
CA THR A 90 -0.76 1.45 -8.70
C THR A 90 -0.49 0.17 -9.49
N ALA A 91 0.47 -0.62 -9.00
CA ALA A 91 0.75 -1.95 -9.52
C ALA A 91 -0.11 -3.05 -8.91
N ARG A 92 -1.07 -2.70 -8.06
CA ARG A 92 -1.95 -3.67 -7.38
C ARG A 92 -2.86 -4.35 -8.40
N THR A 93 -2.94 -5.67 -8.32
CA THR A 93 -3.78 -6.48 -9.21
C THR A 93 -4.57 -7.51 -8.41
N ASP A 94 -5.55 -8.15 -9.06
CA ASP A 94 -6.32 -9.22 -8.45
C ASP A 94 -5.52 -10.51 -8.24
N ASP A 95 -4.26 -10.56 -8.66
CA ASP A 95 -3.33 -11.64 -8.26
C ASP A 95 -2.99 -11.56 -6.77
N TYR A 96 -2.95 -10.34 -6.20
CA TYR A 96 -2.64 -10.10 -4.79
C TYR A 96 -3.87 -9.81 -3.94
N TYR A 97 -5.04 -9.60 -4.55
CA TYR A 97 -6.28 -9.19 -3.90
C TYR A 97 -7.43 -10.00 -4.45
N ASP A 98 -8.50 -10.14 -3.69
CA ASP A 98 -9.77 -10.64 -4.21
C ASP A 98 -10.42 -9.57 -5.11
N ASP A 99 -10.35 -8.30 -4.68
CA ASP A 99 -10.82 -7.16 -5.45
C ASP A 99 -9.90 -5.96 -5.18
N ALA A 100 -8.85 -5.80 -6.00
CA ALA A 100 -7.84 -4.76 -5.83
C ALA A 100 -8.42 -3.35 -5.92
N VAL A 101 -9.33 -3.11 -6.84
CA VAL A 101 -9.96 -1.79 -7.01
C VAL A 101 -10.78 -1.41 -5.78
N LYS A 102 -11.57 -2.34 -5.27
CA LYS A 102 -12.39 -2.10 -4.08
C LYS A 102 -11.53 -1.81 -2.85
N ALA A 103 -10.52 -2.64 -2.59
CA ALA A 103 -9.63 -2.45 -1.44
C ALA A 103 -8.88 -1.13 -1.52
N THR A 104 -8.37 -0.78 -2.70
CA THR A 104 -7.64 0.47 -2.93
C THR A 104 -8.55 1.69 -2.77
N THR A 105 -9.76 1.63 -3.30
CA THR A 105 -10.75 2.71 -3.17
C THR A 105 -11.11 2.95 -1.69
N LEU A 106 -11.32 1.89 -0.93
CA LEU A 106 -11.58 2.00 0.51
C LEU A 106 -10.41 2.64 1.26
N GLU A 107 -9.18 2.22 0.94
CA GLU A 107 -7.98 2.81 1.56
C GLU A 107 -7.88 4.30 1.28
N LEU A 108 -8.02 4.70 0.02
CA LEU A 108 -7.94 6.11 -0.37
C LEU A 108 -9.03 6.95 0.32
N ASN A 109 -10.25 6.43 0.41
CA ASN A 109 -11.35 7.11 1.07
C ASN A 109 -11.10 7.23 2.59
N ASN A 110 -10.61 6.16 3.21
CA ASN A 110 -10.30 6.18 4.65
C ASN A 110 -9.18 7.17 4.97
N GLY A 111 -8.23 7.34 4.05
CA GLY A 111 -7.12 8.30 4.20
C GLY A 111 -7.47 9.74 3.85
N GLY A 112 -8.67 10.00 3.35
CA GLY A 112 -9.08 11.34 2.95
C GLY A 112 -8.35 11.86 1.72
N ILE A 113 -7.92 10.98 0.82
CA ILE A 113 -7.20 11.37 -0.39
C ILE A 113 -8.20 11.84 -1.45
N ALA A 114 -8.08 13.11 -1.86
CA ALA A 114 -8.92 13.73 -2.87
C ALA A 114 -8.29 13.56 -4.26
N TYR A 115 -8.59 12.46 -4.93
CA TYR A 115 -8.07 12.19 -6.26
C TYR A 115 -9.16 12.32 -7.34
N ASP A 116 -8.74 12.54 -8.58
CA ASP A 116 -9.67 12.68 -9.72
C ASP A 116 -9.96 11.33 -10.39
N LYS A 117 -8.96 10.46 -10.48
CA LYS A 117 -9.12 9.14 -11.09
C LYS A 117 -8.10 8.15 -10.53
N LEU A 118 -8.56 6.94 -10.35
CA LEU A 118 -7.74 5.78 -10.00
C LEU A 118 -7.35 4.99 -11.26
#